data_6a1281d9c7ebafd40bb2afe2d927f49a
#
_entry.id   6a1281d9c7ebafd40bb2afe2d927f49a
#
_cell.length_a   1.000
_cell.length_b   1.000
_cell.length_c   1.000
_cell.angle_alpha   90.00
_cell.angle_beta   90.00
_cell.angle_gamma   90.00
#
_symmetry.space_group_name_H-M   'P 1'
#
loop_
_entity.id
_entity.type
_entity.pdbx_description
1 polymer ?
#
loop_
_entity_poly.entity_id
_entity_poly.type
_entity_poly.pdbx_seq_one_letter_code
_entity_poly.pdbx_strand_id
1 'polypeptide(L)' 'MGDTIEQWAIYFNPTDAPGKYVVRRWVIGRGTLTPDANAQYADRLEDARGHVPSGRVCLPRLPDDERQIVEVWI' A
#
# COMPACT_ATOMS: atom_id res chain seq x y z
N MET A 1 5.34 -6.11 -22.09
CA MET A 1 4.83 -7.20 -21.44
C MET A 1 5.36 -7.34 -20.02
N GLY A 2 4.60 -7.49 -19.06
CA GLY A 2 4.70 -8.10 -17.78
C GLY A 2 5.94 -8.01 -16.88
N ASP A 3 6.87 -7.12 -17.11
CA ASP A 3 8.04 -7.01 -16.23
C ASP A 3 7.78 -6.14 -15.00
N THR A 4 6.52 -5.86 -14.72
CA THR A 4 6.15 -5.03 -13.57
C THR A 4 5.43 -5.88 -12.53
N ILE A 5 5.65 -5.51 -11.26
CA ILE A 5 4.95 -6.09 -10.12
C ILE A 5 4.15 -4.97 -9.48
N GLU A 6 2.92 -5.28 -9.11
CA GLU A 6 2.08 -4.34 -8.39
C GLU A 6 2.12 -4.65 -6.90
N GLN A 7 2.17 -3.60 -6.10
CA GLN A 7 2.24 -3.70 -4.65
C GLN A 7 1.26 -2.70 -4.06
N TRP A 8 0.49 -3.12 -3.07
CA TRP A 8 -0.42 -2.23 -2.35
C TRP A 8 0.12 -2.04 -0.95
N ALA A 9 0.44 -0.81 -0.60
CA ALA A 9 0.90 -0.46 0.74
C ALA A 9 -0.23 0.23 1.49
N ILE A 10 -0.48 -0.20 2.71
CA ILE A 10 -1.45 0.41 3.60
C ILE A 10 -0.67 1.18 4.65
N TYR A 11 -0.96 2.48 4.74
CA TYR A 11 -0.35 3.40 5.71
C TYR A 11 -1.40 3.80 6.74
N PHE A 12 -0.97 4.09 7.95
CA PHE A 12 -1.84 4.68 8.96
C PHE A 12 -1.28 6.02 9.40
N ASN A 13 -2.18 7.01 9.49
CA ASN A 13 -1.86 8.33 10.03
C ASN A 13 -0.70 9.02 9.29
N PRO A 14 -0.70 9.03 7.95
CA PRO A 14 0.32 9.78 7.23
C PRO A 14 0.13 11.29 7.44
N THR A 15 1.18 12.05 7.18
CA THR A 15 1.18 13.49 7.45
C THR A 15 0.06 14.23 6.74
N ASP A 16 -0.27 13.82 5.50
CA ASP A 16 -1.30 14.46 4.68
C ASP A 16 -2.71 13.91 4.93
N ALA A 17 -2.85 12.87 5.76
CA ALA A 17 -4.15 12.30 6.08
C ALA A 17 -4.15 11.78 7.53
N PRO A 18 -4.11 12.68 8.52
CA PRO A 18 -4.01 12.26 9.93
C PRO A 18 -5.22 11.42 10.36
N GLY A 19 -4.96 10.35 11.09
CA GLY A 19 -6.00 9.47 11.63
C GLY A 19 -6.67 8.58 10.60
N LYS A 20 -6.20 8.57 9.37
CA LYS A 20 -6.77 7.76 8.29
C LYS A 20 -5.83 6.64 7.87
N TYR A 21 -6.42 5.58 7.32
CA TYR A 21 -5.67 4.59 6.57
C TYR A 21 -5.63 5.00 5.11
N VAL A 22 -4.47 4.84 4.47
CA VAL A 22 -4.29 5.19 3.07
C VAL A 22 -3.74 3.96 2.36
N VAL A 23 -4.37 3.59 1.26
CA VAL A 23 -3.93 2.49 0.41
C VAL A 23 -3.36 3.07 -0.86
N ARG A 24 -2.10 2.78 -1.15
CA ARG A 24 -1.44 3.26 -2.36
C ARG A 24 -0.89 2.07 -3.13
N ARG A 25 -1.22 2.04 -4.41
CA ARG A 25 -0.67 1.07 -5.33
C ARG A 25 0.69 1.56 -5.82
N TRP A 26 1.66 0.68 -5.80
CA TRP A 26 2.99 0.92 -6.35
C TRP A 26 3.22 -0.01 -7.53
N VAL A 27 3.81 0.51 -8.58
CA VAL A 27 4.22 -0.29 -9.73
C VAL A 27 5.74 -0.39 -9.69
N ILE A 28 6.23 -1.61 -9.56
CA ILE A 28 7.66 -1.89 -9.48
C ILE A 28 8.09 -2.47 -10.82
N GLY A 29 8.89 -1.71 -11.53
CA GLY A 29 9.45 -2.15 -12.79
C GLY A 29 10.94 -2.36 -12.65
N ARG A 30 11.56 -2.67 -13.77
CA ARG A 30 13.00 -2.88 -13.82
C ARG A 30 13.70 -1.53 -13.59
N GLY A 31 14.27 -1.37 -12.39
CA GLY A 31 14.95 -0.14 -12.01
C GLY A 31 14.03 1.04 -11.71
N THR A 32 12.72 0.80 -11.59
CA THR A 32 11.76 1.88 -11.30
C THR A 32 10.80 1.47 -10.19
N LEU A 33 10.36 2.48 -9.44
CA LEU A 33 9.36 2.31 -8.40
C LEU A 33 8.45 3.53 -8.48
N THR A 34 7.22 3.33 -8.97
CA THR A 34 6.31 4.43 -9.27
C THR A 34 5.03 4.29 -8.45
N PRO A 35 4.70 5.28 -7.61
CA PRO A 35 3.43 5.29 -6.90
C PRO A 35 2.29 5.69 -7.84
N ASP A 36 1.11 5.09 -7.63
CA ASP A 36 -0.09 5.55 -8.30
C ASP A 36 -0.45 6.94 -7.74
N ALA A 37 -0.85 7.86 -8.62
CA ALA A 37 -1.27 9.18 -8.21
C ALA A 37 -2.54 9.15 -7.37
N ASN A 38 -3.38 8.14 -7.55
CA ASN A 38 -4.64 7.99 -6.83
C ASN A 38 -4.47 7.05 -5.65
N ALA A 39 -4.70 7.58 -4.44
CA ALA A 39 -4.71 6.77 -3.23
C ALA A 39 -6.15 6.59 -2.76
N GLN A 40 -6.40 5.49 -2.08
CA GLN A 40 -7.69 5.21 -1.45
C GLN A 40 -7.58 5.49 0.04
N TYR A 41 -8.63 6.05 0.62
CA TYR A 41 -8.65 6.41 2.03
C TYR A 41 -9.72 5.62 2.75
N ALA A 42 -9.46 5.25 4.00
CA ALA A 42 -10.41 4.49 4.80
C ALA A 42 -10.27 4.88 6.28
N ASP A 43 -11.35 4.72 7.03
CA ASP A 43 -11.35 4.99 8.47
C ASP A 43 -10.91 3.78 9.27
N ARG A 44 -11.00 2.58 8.70
CA ARG A 44 -10.66 1.33 9.36
C ARG A 44 -9.71 0.51 8.51
N LEU A 45 -8.89 -0.29 9.18
CA LEU A 45 -7.97 -1.18 8.49
C LEU A 45 -8.71 -2.19 7.59
N GLU A 46 -9.82 -2.73 8.06
CA GLU A 46 -10.58 -3.69 7.26
C GLU A 46 -11.13 -3.06 5.98
N ASP A 47 -11.52 -1.80 6.05
CA ASP A 47 -12.00 -1.06 4.87
C ASP A 47 -10.83 -0.78 3.92
N ALA A 48 -9.67 -0.44 4.47
CA ALA A 48 -8.46 -0.24 3.68
C ALA A 48 -8.09 -1.54 2.94
N ARG A 49 -8.17 -2.67 3.61
CA ARG A 49 -7.93 -3.97 2.98
C ARG A 49 -8.91 -4.26 1.85
N GLY A 50 -10.11 -3.73 1.93
CA GLY A 50 -11.11 -3.87 0.87
C GLY A 50 -10.72 -3.19 -0.44
N HIS A 51 -9.78 -2.26 -0.41
CA HIS A 51 -9.26 -1.61 -1.60
C HIS A 51 -8.12 -2.41 -2.26
N VAL A 52 -7.63 -3.45 -1.60
CA VAL A 52 -6.62 -4.34 -2.17
C VAL A 52 -7.33 -5.41 -3.00
N PRO A 53 -6.92 -5.65 -4.26
CA PRO A 53 -7.55 -6.68 -5.06
C PRO A 53 -7.44 -8.05 -4.40
N SER A 54 -8.43 -8.91 -4.63
CA SER A 54 -8.41 -10.27 -4.12
C SER A 54 -7.27 -11.08 -4.74
N GLY A 55 -6.85 -12.12 -4.04
CA GLY A 55 -5.77 -12.99 -4.53
C GLY A 55 -4.37 -12.48 -4.21
N ARG A 56 -4.25 -11.40 -3.46
CA ARG A 56 -2.95 -10.85 -3.06
C ARG A 56 -2.51 -11.46 -1.74
N VAL A 57 -1.21 -11.46 -1.51
CA VAL A 57 -0.60 -11.99 -0.30
C VAL A 57 -0.14 -10.84 0.57
N CYS A 58 -0.52 -10.89 1.84
CA CYS A 58 -0.09 -9.88 2.80
C CYS A 58 1.31 -10.24 3.32
N LEU A 59 2.22 -9.29 3.22
CA LEU A 59 3.57 -9.43 3.77
C LEU A 59 3.59 -8.81 5.16
N PRO A 60 4.29 -9.44 6.12
CA PRO A 60 4.43 -8.86 7.44
C PRO A 60 5.26 -7.58 7.39
N ARG A 61 4.97 -6.68 8.33
CA ARG A 61 5.75 -5.47 8.47
C ARG A 61 7.17 -5.82 8.86
N LEU A 62 8.14 -5.22 8.16
CA LEU A 62 9.56 -5.41 8.46
C LEU A 62 10.06 -4.28 9.36
N PRO A 63 11.10 -4.53 10.17
CA PRO A 63 11.65 -3.48 11.05
C PRO A 63 12.12 -2.24 10.30
N ASP A 64 12.54 -2.39 9.05
CA ASP A 64 13.04 -1.28 8.24
C ASP A 64 11.95 -0.52 7.50
N ASP A 65 10.69 -0.96 7.60
CA ASP A 65 9.58 -0.26 6.97
C ASP A 65 9.33 1.06 7.68
N GLU A 66 8.81 2.04 6.93
CA GLU A 66 8.41 3.30 7.51
C GLU A 66 7.38 3.08 8.61
N ARG A 67 7.38 3.96 9.60
CA ARG A 67 6.46 3.85 10.75
C ARG A 67 5.00 3.80 10.34
N GLN A 68 4.64 4.56 9.31
CA GLN A 68 3.27 4.64 8.84
C GLN A 68 2.81 3.38 8.12
N ILE A 69 3.73 2.56 7.64
CA ILE A 69 3.35 1.35 6.91
C ILE A 69 2.79 0.32 7.89
N VAL A 70 1.55 -0.10 7.62
CA VAL A 70 0.86 -1.11 8.42
C VAL A 70 0.99 -2.48 7.78
N GLU A 71 0.72 -2.56 6.48
CA GLU A 71 0.73 -3.80 5.71
C GLU A 71 1.16 -3.51 4.29
N VAL A 72 1.70 -4.54 3.65
CA VAL A 72 2.03 -4.52 2.23
C VAL A 72 1.44 -5.79 1.61
N TRP A 73 0.77 -5.65 0.48
CA TRP A 73 0.15 -6.74 -0.24
C TRP A 73 0.74 -6.86 -1.65
N ILE A 74 1.02 -8.06 -2.07
CA ILE A 74 1.56 -8.32 -3.40
C ILE A 74 0.79 -9.40 -4.15
#